data_11a2916bad02dd9fe29b2b49a28a56cf
#
_entry.id   11a2916bad02dd9fe29b2b49a28a56cf
#
_cell.length_a   1.000
_cell.length_b   1.000
_cell.length_c   1.000
_cell.angle_alpha   90.00
_cell.angle_beta   90.00
_cell.angle_gamma   90.00
#
_symmetry.space_group_name_H-M   'P 1'
#
loop_
_entity.id
_entity.type
_entity.pdbx_description
1 polymer ?
#
loop_
_entity_poly.entity_id
_entity_poly.type
_entity_poly.pdbx_seq_one_letter_code
_entity_poly.pdbx_strand_id
1 'polypeptide(L)'
;MDFSLNEEQRHWQSEARKFAQDELRPISLKHDQIEGAFEPWDWGIIEKGSKLGFRTLAVPREWGGPGADFVSQALVLAELARGDSAMSKAFSQNWKWSHLIAMACTQDQKERFLRPFMADHRYVMGRGITEPNAGSDNRLPPANDPKAGYRLRAVRDGDEWVLNGEKCFIANGSVGSLFFVDARSNPDVNIKEGGTLFMVPKSTPGFRIGKVFNKRGWRFYQNAELIFENARVPQANVVGDVGTGSVKAGRGDTTGGDLFGDLELAANAVGVCDDACEMAVSFARTHKRGGKYLLEQQLV
;
A
#
# COMPACT_ATOMS: atom_id res chain seq x y z
N MET A 1 13.84 -24.05 17.85
CA MET A 1 13.46 -22.74 17.30
C MET A 1 12.32 -22.26 18.17
N ASP A 2 12.42 -21.09 18.76
CA ASP A 2 11.36 -20.50 19.60
C ASP A 2 10.48 -19.60 18.72
N PHE A 3 9.18 -19.88 18.66
CA PHE A 3 8.17 -19.11 17.93
C PHE A 3 7.30 -18.25 18.85
N SER A 4 7.67 -18.13 20.14
CA SER A 4 6.92 -17.30 21.07
C SER A 4 7.07 -15.81 20.70
N LEU A 5 5.96 -15.08 20.75
CA LEU A 5 5.97 -13.65 20.53
C LEU A 5 6.58 -12.91 21.72
N ASN A 6 7.36 -11.86 21.45
CA ASN A 6 7.83 -10.95 22.50
C ASN A 6 6.68 -10.02 22.95
N GLU A 7 6.95 -9.17 23.98
CA GLU A 7 5.93 -8.28 24.55
C GLU A 7 5.43 -7.23 23.56
N GLU A 8 6.32 -6.66 22.74
CA GLU A 8 5.95 -5.66 21.74
C GLU A 8 5.08 -6.27 20.63
N GLN A 9 5.42 -7.47 20.15
CA GLN A 9 4.64 -8.19 19.16
C GLN A 9 3.23 -8.55 19.68
N ARG A 10 3.13 -9.01 20.94
CA ARG A 10 1.83 -9.27 21.59
C ARG A 10 1.02 -7.99 21.77
N HIS A 11 1.66 -6.89 22.14
CA HIS A 11 0.99 -5.60 22.26
C HIS A 11 0.38 -5.17 20.92
N TRP A 12 1.16 -5.16 19.83
CA TRP A 12 0.67 -4.78 18.51
C TRP A 12 -0.43 -5.70 18.00
N GLN A 13 -0.32 -6.99 18.23
CA GLN A 13 -1.36 -7.96 17.87
C GLN A 13 -2.66 -7.67 18.62
N SER A 14 -2.58 -7.43 19.92
CA SER A 14 -3.75 -7.14 20.77
C SER A 14 -4.46 -5.83 20.36
N GLU A 15 -3.69 -4.76 20.15
CA GLU A 15 -4.25 -3.47 19.71
C GLU A 15 -4.93 -3.56 18.35
N ALA A 16 -4.29 -4.27 17.40
CA ALA A 16 -4.86 -4.46 16.06
C ALA A 16 -6.14 -5.32 16.11
N ARG A 17 -6.16 -6.39 16.91
CA ARG A 17 -7.36 -7.24 17.12
C ARG A 17 -8.50 -6.42 17.70
N LYS A 18 -8.24 -5.62 18.72
CA LYS A 18 -9.24 -4.76 19.34
C LYS A 18 -9.81 -3.77 18.33
N PHE A 19 -8.95 -3.07 17.59
CA PHE A 19 -9.39 -2.12 16.57
C PHE A 19 -10.19 -2.79 15.44
N ALA A 20 -9.78 -3.98 15.01
CA ALA A 20 -10.50 -4.76 14.02
C ALA A 20 -11.91 -5.14 14.48
N GLN A 21 -12.06 -5.59 15.74
CA GLN A 21 -13.35 -6.00 16.31
C GLN A 21 -14.27 -4.81 16.59
N ASP A 22 -13.74 -3.72 17.14
CA ASP A 22 -14.54 -2.60 17.63
C ASP A 22 -14.86 -1.59 16.52
N GLU A 23 -13.97 -1.38 15.56
CA GLU A 23 -14.08 -0.31 14.56
C GLU A 23 -14.27 -0.81 13.12
N LEU A 24 -13.57 -1.88 12.70
CA LEU A 24 -13.61 -2.30 11.31
C LEU A 24 -14.77 -3.27 11.02
N ARG A 25 -14.90 -4.34 11.79
CA ARG A 25 -15.91 -5.37 11.58
C ARG A 25 -17.35 -4.85 11.59
N PRO A 26 -17.77 -3.95 12.50
CA PRO A 26 -19.14 -3.45 12.54
C PRO A 26 -19.56 -2.65 11.30
N ILE A 27 -18.60 -2.09 10.56
CA ILE A 27 -18.86 -1.24 9.40
C ILE A 27 -18.50 -1.88 8.07
N SER A 28 -17.70 -2.96 8.06
CA SER A 28 -17.17 -3.61 6.86
C SER A 28 -18.25 -3.89 5.81
N LEU A 29 -19.31 -4.63 6.18
CA LEU A 29 -20.41 -4.95 5.27
C LEU A 29 -21.16 -3.71 4.78
N LYS A 30 -21.32 -2.70 5.62
CA LYS A 30 -21.98 -1.43 5.23
C LYS A 30 -21.14 -0.72 4.17
N HIS A 31 -19.83 -0.61 4.37
CA HIS A 31 -18.93 0.03 3.41
C HIS A 31 -18.87 -0.72 2.09
N ASP A 32 -18.93 -2.05 2.12
CA ASP A 32 -18.95 -2.85 0.90
C ASP A 32 -20.23 -2.67 0.07
N GLN A 33 -21.33 -2.33 0.71
CA GLN A 33 -22.63 -2.10 0.06
C GLN A 33 -22.84 -0.65 -0.42
N ILE A 34 -22.01 0.31 -0.01
CA ILE A 34 -22.11 1.69 -0.46
C ILE A 34 -21.90 1.75 -1.97
N GLU A 35 -22.87 2.29 -2.71
CA GLU A 35 -22.76 2.48 -4.15
C GLU A 35 -21.72 3.55 -4.51
N GLY A 36 -21.16 3.44 -5.72
CA GLY A 36 -20.17 4.38 -6.20
C GLY A 36 -18.72 3.86 -6.12
N ALA A 37 -17.79 4.65 -6.63
CA ALA A 37 -16.38 4.30 -6.71
C ALA A 37 -15.56 4.87 -5.55
N PHE A 38 -15.88 6.09 -5.11
CA PHE A 38 -15.17 6.82 -4.06
C PHE A 38 -15.88 6.75 -2.70
N GLU A 39 -17.18 6.66 -2.70
CA GLU A 39 -18.08 6.75 -1.54
C GLU A 39 -17.80 5.72 -0.44
N PRO A 40 -17.26 4.49 -0.74
CA PRO A 40 -16.84 3.56 0.30
C PRO A 40 -15.67 4.03 1.18
N TRP A 41 -14.93 5.08 0.78
CA TRP A 41 -13.82 5.60 1.57
C TRP A 41 -14.30 6.38 2.80
N ASP A 42 -13.67 6.12 3.93
CA ASP A 42 -13.96 6.80 5.20
C ASP A 42 -12.68 7.29 5.89
N TRP A 43 -12.51 8.61 5.92
CA TRP A 43 -11.40 9.23 6.61
C TRP A 43 -11.43 9.03 8.12
N GLY A 44 -12.60 8.86 8.73
CA GLY A 44 -12.74 8.62 10.17
C GLY A 44 -12.02 7.35 10.61
N ILE A 45 -12.11 6.28 9.82
CA ILE A 45 -11.39 5.03 10.06
C ILE A 45 -9.88 5.21 9.92
N ILE A 46 -9.44 5.91 8.88
CA ILE A 46 -8.01 6.17 8.65
C ILE A 46 -7.42 7.01 9.80
N GLU A 47 -8.11 8.05 10.24
CA GLU A 47 -7.68 8.89 11.35
C GLU A 47 -7.60 8.12 12.68
N LYS A 48 -8.62 7.31 13.00
CA LYS A 48 -8.62 6.48 14.21
C LYS A 48 -7.45 5.52 14.23
N GLY A 49 -7.26 4.73 13.17
CA GLY A 49 -6.14 3.79 13.10
C GLY A 49 -4.77 4.48 13.01
N SER A 50 -4.70 5.68 12.40
CA SER A 50 -3.48 6.49 12.37
C SER A 50 -3.08 7.00 13.76
N LYS A 51 -4.04 7.39 14.60
CA LYS A 51 -3.78 7.79 15.99
C LYS A 51 -3.24 6.65 16.86
N LEU A 52 -3.59 5.41 16.51
CA LEU A 52 -3.05 4.19 17.15
C LEU A 52 -1.70 3.75 16.56
N GLY A 53 -1.18 4.45 15.55
CA GLY A 53 0.11 4.15 14.94
C GLY A 53 0.05 3.18 13.75
N PHE A 54 -1.11 2.63 13.38
CA PHE A 54 -1.19 1.61 12.32
C PHE A 54 -0.74 2.15 10.94
N ARG A 55 -0.98 3.42 10.63
CA ARG A 55 -0.52 4.02 9.37
C ARG A 55 0.99 4.21 9.31
N THR A 56 1.62 4.52 10.44
CA THR A 56 3.05 4.85 10.57
C THR A 56 3.88 3.70 11.11
N LEU A 57 3.32 2.49 11.20
CA LEU A 57 3.87 1.32 11.91
C LEU A 57 5.33 0.99 11.54
N ALA A 58 5.68 1.12 10.25
CA ALA A 58 7.00 0.83 9.72
C ALA A 58 8.00 2.01 9.80
N VAL A 59 7.57 3.19 10.26
CA VAL A 59 8.46 4.34 10.39
C VAL A 59 9.39 4.14 11.58
N PRO A 60 10.72 4.30 11.39
CA PRO A 60 11.68 4.16 12.49
C PRO A 60 11.41 5.12 13.65
N ARG A 61 11.80 4.69 14.87
CA ARG A 61 11.58 5.45 16.11
C ARG A 61 12.26 6.82 16.11
N GLU A 62 13.40 6.94 15.47
CA GLU A 62 14.14 8.21 15.29
C GLU A 62 13.35 9.28 14.53
N TRP A 63 12.35 8.86 13.74
CA TRP A 63 11.42 9.73 13.02
C TRP A 63 10.05 9.84 13.71
N GLY A 64 9.94 9.34 14.95
CA GLY A 64 8.71 9.39 15.75
C GLY A 64 7.69 8.29 15.40
N GLY A 65 8.07 7.29 14.60
CA GLY A 65 7.24 6.13 14.32
C GLY A 65 7.40 5.03 15.37
N PRO A 66 6.55 3.99 15.30
CA PRO A 66 6.67 2.81 16.17
C PRO A 66 7.94 1.99 15.92
N GLY A 67 8.45 1.95 14.69
CA GLY A 67 9.60 1.13 14.33
C GLY A 67 9.33 -0.37 14.48
N ALA A 68 8.10 -0.79 14.23
CA ALA A 68 7.68 -2.18 14.38
C ALA A 68 8.44 -3.11 13.43
N ASP A 69 8.87 -4.26 13.93
CA ASP A 69 9.53 -5.29 13.11
C ASP A 69 8.57 -5.94 12.11
N PHE A 70 9.10 -6.74 11.18
CA PHE A 70 8.28 -7.41 10.16
C PHE A 70 7.26 -8.39 10.74
N VAL A 71 7.57 -9.04 11.87
CA VAL A 71 6.63 -9.95 12.54
C VAL A 71 5.47 -9.16 13.11
N SER A 72 5.74 -8.05 13.81
CA SER A 72 4.70 -7.14 14.31
C SER A 72 3.83 -6.60 13.18
N GLN A 73 4.42 -6.19 12.05
CA GLN A 73 3.70 -5.71 10.89
C GLN A 73 2.79 -6.80 10.29
N ALA A 74 3.27 -8.03 10.17
CA ALA A 74 2.47 -9.16 9.69
C ALA A 74 1.31 -9.49 10.65
N LEU A 75 1.56 -9.51 11.95
CA LEU A 75 0.53 -9.74 12.98
C LEU A 75 -0.55 -8.65 12.94
N VAL A 76 -0.15 -7.39 12.91
CA VAL A 76 -1.08 -6.24 12.82
C VAL A 76 -1.95 -6.37 11.57
N LEU A 77 -1.34 -6.68 10.43
CA LEU A 77 -2.09 -6.78 9.18
C LEU A 77 -3.07 -7.95 9.18
N ALA A 78 -2.67 -9.12 9.69
CA ALA A 78 -3.54 -10.27 9.82
C ALA A 78 -4.74 -9.95 10.74
N GLU A 79 -4.50 -9.35 11.90
CA GLU A 79 -5.59 -8.99 12.83
C GLU A 79 -6.53 -7.91 12.25
N LEU A 80 -6.00 -6.88 11.60
CA LEU A 80 -6.84 -5.87 10.94
C LEU A 80 -7.68 -6.49 9.81
N ALA A 81 -7.10 -7.43 9.04
CA ALA A 81 -7.79 -8.09 7.94
C ALA A 81 -8.94 -9.00 8.39
N ARG A 82 -8.92 -9.49 9.64
CA ARG A 82 -10.08 -10.17 10.27
C ARG A 82 -11.28 -9.25 10.40
N GLY A 83 -11.06 -7.95 10.58
CA GLY A 83 -12.13 -6.95 10.61
C GLY A 83 -12.57 -6.54 9.22
N ASP A 84 -11.61 -6.15 8.37
CA ASP A 84 -11.81 -5.80 6.96
C ASP A 84 -10.50 -5.83 6.20
N SER A 85 -10.43 -6.65 5.17
CA SER A 85 -9.24 -6.84 4.34
C SER A 85 -8.85 -5.57 3.55
N ALA A 86 -9.83 -4.79 3.09
CA ALA A 86 -9.59 -3.57 2.31
C ALA A 86 -9.11 -2.41 3.19
N MET A 87 -9.73 -2.26 4.37
CA MET A 87 -9.35 -1.23 5.35
C MET A 87 -7.95 -1.49 5.91
N SER A 88 -7.62 -2.76 6.21
CA SER A 88 -6.28 -3.14 6.65
C SER A 88 -5.21 -2.79 5.61
N LYS A 89 -5.51 -3.01 4.33
CA LYS A 89 -4.61 -2.69 3.22
C LYS A 89 -4.39 -1.19 3.05
N ALA A 90 -5.39 -0.36 3.34
CA ALA A 90 -5.26 1.09 3.29
C ALA A 90 -4.21 1.63 4.29
N PHE A 91 -4.03 0.96 5.44
CA PHE A 91 -2.96 1.29 6.40
C PHE A 91 -1.60 0.79 5.89
N SER A 92 -1.49 -0.48 5.56
CA SER A 92 -0.22 -1.13 5.22
C SER A 92 0.41 -0.58 3.92
N GLN A 93 -0.39 -0.07 3.00
CA GLN A 93 0.11 0.59 1.79
C GLN A 93 1.12 1.70 2.09
N ASN A 94 1.05 2.33 3.26
CA ASN A 94 1.95 3.41 3.64
C ASN A 94 3.29 2.91 4.19
N TRP A 95 3.37 1.68 4.71
CA TRP A 95 4.53 1.18 5.45
C TRP A 95 5.79 1.12 4.59
N LYS A 96 5.69 0.53 3.42
CA LYS A 96 6.81 0.42 2.48
C LYS A 96 7.35 1.79 2.08
N TRP A 97 6.47 2.73 1.79
CA TRP A 97 6.87 4.04 1.27
C TRP A 97 7.43 4.94 2.36
N SER A 98 6.82 4.95 3.54
CA SER A 98 7.35 5.68 4.68
C SER A 98 8.69 5.13 5.13
N HIS A 99 8.86 3.80 5.14
CA HIS A 99 10.14 3.16 5.43
C HIS A 99 11.20 3.52 4.36
N LEU A 100 10.84 3.48 3.08
CA LEU A 100 11.74 3.90 1.99
C LEU A 100 12.22 5.34 2.17
N ILE A 101 11.29 6.28 2.47
CA ILE A 101 11.68 7.67 2.71
C ILE A 101 12.64 7.75 3.90
N ALA A 102 12.31 7.08 5.01
CA ALA A 102 13.12 7.12 6.23
C ALA A 102 14.53 6.58 6.02
N MET A 103 14.69 5.49 5.25
CA MET A 103 15.95 4.76 5.13
C MET A 103 16.81 5.18 3.94
N ALA A 104 16.19 5.52 2.80
CA ALA A 104 16.91 5.67 1.53
C ALA A 104 16.86 7.08 0.91
N CYS A 105 16.01 7.98 1.41
CA CYS A 105 15.89 9.32 0.88
C CYS A 105 16.85 10.32 1.55
N THR A 106 17.11 11.43 0.88
CA THR A 106 17.93 12.52 1.41
C THR A 106 17.27 13.21 2.61
N GLN A 107 18.04 13.93 3.41
CA GLN A 107 17.48 14.68 4.56
C GLN A 107 16.43 15.69 4.13
N ASP A 108 16.66 16.42 3.02
CA ASP A 108 15.68 17.33 2.43
C ASP A 108 14.36 16.61 2.06
N GLN A 109 14.46 15.43 1.43
CA GLN A 109 13.27 14.64 1.07
C GLN A 109 12.53 14.14 2.32
N LYS A 110 13.24 13.74 3.37
CA LYS A 110 12.64 13.34 4.65
C LYS A 110 11.87 14.50 5.30
N GLU A 111 12.45 15.70 5.32
CA GLU A 111 11.78 16.89 5.87
C GLU A 111 10.54 17.27 5.05
N ARG A 112 10.61 17.19 3.72
CA ARG A 112 9.50 17.59 2.84
C ARG A 112 8.37 16.55 2.75
N PHE A 113 8.65 15.26 2.95
CA PHE A 113 7.67 14.21 2.69
C PHE A 113 7.38 13.31 3.90
N LEU A 114 8.39 12.93 4.71
CA LEU A 114 8.15 12.08 5.88
C LEU A 114 7.57 12.89 7.05
N ARG A 115 8.08 14.09 7.30
CA ARG A 115 7.57 14.93 8.39
C ARG A 115 6.08 15.29 8.22
N PRO A 116 5.59 15.77 7.04
CA PRO A 116 4.16 15.96 6.83
C PRO A 116 3.35 14.65 6.93
N PHE A 117 3.88 13.54 6.44
CA PHE A 117 3.25 12.23 6.60
C PHE A 117 3.06 11.87 8.09
N MET A 118 4.05 12.12 8.94
CA MET A 118 3.93 11.86 10.38
C MET A 118 2.91 12.76 11.06
N ALA A 119 2.85 14.04 10.66
CA ALA A 119 2.01 15.06 11.30
C ALA A 119 0.53 14.98 10.91
N ASP A 120 0.21 14.59 9.68
CA ASP A 120 -1.17 14.57 9.16
C ASP A 120 -1.72 13.15 9.12
N HIS A 121 -2.74 12.86 9.94
CA HIS A 121 -3.41 11.55 10.00
C HIS A 121 -4.14 11.17 8.71
N ARG A 122 -4.39 12.11 7.80
CA ARG A 122 -5.00 11.88 6.49
C ARG A 122 -3.97 11.74 5.36
N TYR A 123 -2.70 11.91 5.66
CA TYR A 123 -1.67 11.76 4.64
C TYR A 123 -1.46 10.28 4.30
N VAL A 124 -1.90 9.85 3.13
CA VAL A 124 -1.68 8.49 2.61
C VAL A 124 -0.91 8.53 1.31
N MET A 125 -0.18 7.45 1.02
CA MET A 125 0.73 7.36 -0.11
C MET A 125 0.31 6.25 -1.07
N GLY A 126 0.63 6.44 -2.36
CA GLY A 126 0.42 5.46 -3.41
C GLY A 126 1.65 5.25 -4.27
N ARG A 127 1.61 4.20 -5.13
CA ARG A 127 2.63 3.95 -6.14
C ARG A 127 2.03 3.84 -7.52
N GLY A 128 2.49 4.69 -8.45
CA GLY A 128 2.15 4.64 -9.85
C GLY A 128 3.17 3.84 -10.66
N ILE A 129 2.90 2.54 -10.87
CA ILE A 129 3.71 1.70 -11.76
C ILE A 129 2.90 1.18 -12.94
N THR A 130 1.71 0.63 -12.69
CA THR A 130 0.85 0.01 -13.69
C THR A 130 0.29 1.05 -14.66
N GLU A 131 0.27 0.71 -15.94
CA GLU A 131 -0.30 1.51 -17.02
C GLU A 131 -1.35 0.69 -17.78
N PRO A 132 -2.20 1.29 -18.62
CA PRO A 132 -3.20 0.54 -19.41
C PRO A 132 -2.59 -0.61 -20.24
N ASN A 133 -1.36 -0.44 -20.70
CA ASN A 133 -0.64 -1.40 -21.55
C ASN A 133 0.63 -2.00 -20.88
N ALA A 134 0.80 -1.85 -19.57
CA ALA A 134 1.97 -2.39 -18.85
C ALA A 134 1.59 -2.76 -17.41
N GLY A 135 1.59 -4.04 -17.11
CA GLY A 135 1.20 -4.62 -15.80
C GLY A 135 2.30 -5.52 -15.24
N SER A 136 2.10 -6.85 -15.31
CA SER A 136 3.04 -7.85 -14.77
C SER A 136 4.41 -7.82 -15.45
N ASP A 137 4.49 -7.38 -16.70
CA ASP A 137 5.74 -7.17 -17.44
C ASP A 137 6.70 -6.17 -16.77
N ASN A 138 6.21 -5.27 -15.93
CA ASN A 138 7.04 -4.41 -15.07
C ASN A 138 7.88 -5.19 -14.04
N ARG A 139 7.54 -6.45 -13.78
CA ARG A 139 8.18 -7.30 -12.78
C ARG A 139 9.00 -8.44 -13.39
N LEU A 140 8.72 -8.79 -14.62
CA LEU A 140 9.48 -9.80 -15.34
C LEU A 140 10.91 -9.29 -15.56
N PRO A 141 11.92 -10.20 -15.60
CA PRO A 141 13.24 -9.80 -16.08
C PRO A 141 13.01 -9.15 -17.44
N PRO A 142 13.42 -7.90 -17.66
CA PRO A 142 13.28 -7.34 -18.98
C PRO A 142 14.12 -8.24 -19.89
N ALA A 143 13.45 -8.91 -20.81
CA ALA A 143 14.10 -9.23 -22.05
C ALA A 143 14.78 -7.94 -22.53
N ASN A 144 15.84 -8.03 -23.32
CA ASN A 144 16.55 -6.86 -23.86
C ASN A 144 15.66 -5.98 -24.77
N ASP A 145 14.38 -5.91 -24.47
CA ASP A 145 13.40 -5.08 -25.17
C ASP A 145 13.22 -3.75 -24.43
N PRO A 146 13.74 -2.64 -24.98
CA PRO A 146 13.53 -1.32 -24.40
C PRO A 146 12.08 -0.90 -24.34
N LYS A 147 11.15 -1.56 -25.04
CA LYS A 147 9.73 -1.26 -25.05
C LYS A 147 8.94 -1.98 -23.95
N ALA A 148 9.52 -2.97 -23.28
CA ALA A 148 8.86 -3.72 -22.21
C ALA A 148 8.64 -2.85 -20.95
N GLY A 149 7.54 -3.09 -20.25
CA GLY A 149 7.18 -2.40 -19.02
C GLY A 149 6.57 -1.01 -19.23
N TYR A 150 6.57 -0.21 -18.17
CA TYR A 150 5.93 1.11 -18.16
C TYR A 150 6.54 2.10 -19.18
N ARG A 151 5.72 3.01 -19.68
CA ARG A 151 6.04 3.95 -20.78
C ARG A 151 5.84 5.42 -20.44
N LEU A 152 5.24 5.77 -19.30
CA LEU A 152 5.12 7.15 -18.84
C LEU A 152 6.48 7.82 -18.97
N ARG A 153 6.55 8.89 -19.77
CA ARG A 153 7.81 9.58 -20.10
C ARG A 153 8.15 10.62 -19.05
N ALA A 154 9.44 10.70 -18.72
CA ALA A 154 10.03 11.80 -17.98
C ALA A 154 11.15 12.40 -18.84
N VAL A 155 11.01 13.68 -19.18
CA VAL A 155 12.01 14.42 -19.97
C VAL A 155 12.59 15.51 -19.08
N ARG A 156 13.91 15.59 -19.01
CA ARG A 156 14.59 16.62 -18.21
C ARG A 156 14.46 18.00 -18.87
N ASP A 157 14.10 19.01 -18.07
CA ASP A 157 14.04 20.40 -18.46
C ASP A 157 14.67 21.26 -17.36
N GLY A 158 15.96 21.56 -17.50
CA GLY A 158 16.74 22.25 -16.46
C GLY A 158 16.83 21.42 -15.17
N ASP A 159 16.34 21.99 -14.07
CA ASP A 159 16.30 21.38 -12.75
C ASP A 159 14.97 20.66 -12.45
N GLU A 160 14.15 20.45 -13.46
CA GLU A 160 12.87 19.76 -13.37
C GLU A 160 12.79 18.60 -14.38
N TRP A 161 11.79 17.75 -14.16
CA TRP A 161 11.35 16.70 -15.07
C TRP A 161 9.92 16.96 -15.50
N VAL A 162 9.68 16.88 -16.79
CA VAL A 162 8.33 16.98 -17.38
C VAL A 162 7.81 15.55 -17.61
N LEU A 163 6.78 15.19 -16.86
CA LEU A 163 6.14 13.87 -16.94
C LEU A 163 4.91 13.95 -17.84
N ASN A 164 4.78 12.98 -18.78
CA ASN A 164 3.64 12.82 -19.67
C ASN A 164 3.23 11.36 -19.78
N GLY A 165 1.93 11.09 -19.65
CA GLY A 165 1.32 9.76 -19.71
C GLY A 165 0.35 9.51 -18.58
N GLU A 166 0.04 8.24 -18.35
CA GLU A 166 -0.96 7.85 -17.37
C GLU A 166 -0.56 6.57 -16.61
N LYS A 167 -1.08 6.45 -15.40
CA LYS A 167 -1.02 5.23 -14.59
C LYS A 167 -2.45 4.79 -14.27
N CYS A 168 -2.68 3.48 -14.12
CA CYS A 168 -4.01 2.96 -13.80
C CYS A 168 -3.97 1.95 -12.64
N PHE A 169 -5.12 1.75 -12.01
CA PHE A 169 -5.31 0.88 -10.85
C PHE A 169 -4.43 1.22 -9.64
N ILE A 170 -4.09 2.50 -9.49
CA ILE A 170 -3.14 2.94 -8.47
C ILE A 170 -3.80 2.94 -7.09
N ALA A 171 -3.20 2.18 -6.18
CA ALA A 171 -3.58 2.08 -4.79
C ALA A 171 -3.51 3.44 -4.08
N ASN A 172 -4.53 3.76 -3.27
CA ASN A 172 -4.77 5.10 -2.71
C ASN A 172 -4.83 6.20 -3.79
N GLY A 173 -5.09 5.86 -5.06
CA GLY A 173 -4.98 6.76 -6.19
C GLY A 173 -5.85 8.01 -6.09
N SER A 174 -7.09 7.89 -5.58
CA SER A 174 -8.01 9.03 -5.42
C SER A 174 -7.76 9.85 -4.15
N VAL A 175 -7.14 9.26 -3.13
CA VAL A 175 -7.01 9.83 -1.78
C VAL A 175 -5.57 10.19 -1.41
N GLY A 176 -4.57 9.72 -2.17
CA GLY A 176 -3.16 9.90 -1.86
C GLY A 176 -2.72 11.36 -1.85
N SER A 177 -1.85 11.70 -0.91
CA SER A 177 -1.18 13.01 -0.81
C SER A 177 0.17 13.01 -1.54
N LEU A 178 0.82 11.85 -1.63
CA LEU A 178 2.12 11.65 -2.29
C LEU A 178 2.10 10.35 -3.09
N PHE A 179 2.65 10.40 -4.30
CA PHE A 179 2.76 9.24 -5.16
C PHE A 179 4.23 8.97 -5.53
N PHE A 180 4.63 7.70 -5.41
CA PHE A 180 5.88 7.20 -5.97
C PHE A 180 5.62 6.74 -7.39
N VAL A 181 6.14 7.47 -8.37
CA VAL A 181 5.81 7.28 -9.78
C VAL A 181 7.02 6.77 -10.54
N ASP A 182 6.90 5.57 -11.09
CA ASP A 182 7.90 5.02 -12.01
C ASP A 182 7.69 5.63 -13.40
N ALA A 183 8.69 6.32 -13.92
CA ALA A 183 8.66 6.90 -15.25
C ALA A 183 9.92 6.57 -16.05
N ARG A 184 9.80 6.60 -17.37
CA ARG A 184 10.89 6.30 -18.29
C ARG A 184 11.66 7.57 -18.62
N SER A 185 12.84 7.71 -18.03
CA SER A 185 13.77 8.82 -18.27
C SER A 185 14.69 8.58 -19.47
N ASN A 186 14.97 7.30 -19.81
CA ASN A 186 15.63 6.91 -21.05
C ASN A 186 14.79 5.84 -21.78
N PRO A 187 14.18 6.16 -22.94
CA PRO A 187 13.35 5.23 -23.68
C PRO A 187 14.13 4.21 -24.52
N ASP A 188 15.44 4.41 -24.71
CA ASP A 188 16.25 3.60 -25.62
C ASP A 188 16.80 2.32 -24.97
N VAL A 189 16.66 2.24 -23.63
CA VAL A 189 17.09 1.09 -22.82
C VAL A 189 15.93 0.52 -22.03
N ASN A 190 16.11 -0.66 -21.46
CA ASN A 190 15.08 -1.30 -20.63
C ASN A 190 14.76 -0.51 -19.33
N ILE A 191 13.65 -0.84 -18.66
CA ILE A 191 13.20 -0.10 -17.46
C ILE A 191 14.13 -0.18 -16.25
N LYS A 192 15.07 -1.13 -16.20
CA LYS A 192 16.08 -1.22 -15.13
C LYS A 192 17.17 -0.17 -15.27
N GLU A 193 17.47 0.21 -16.51
CA GLU A 193 18.53 1.15 -16.86
C GLU A 193 17.98 2.53 -17.27
N GLY A 194 16.71 2.58 -17.71
CA GLY A 194 16.07 3.80 -18.20
C GLY A 194 14.89 4.26 -17.36
N GLY A 195 14.54 3.56 -16.29
CA GLY A 195 13.49 3.97 -15.38
C GLY A 195 13.99 4.88 -14.25
N THR A 196 13.15 5.79 -13.79
CA THR A 196 13.43 6.67 -12.64
C THR A 196 12.21 6.74 -11.75
N LEU A 197 12.43 6.71 -10.44
CA LEU A 197 11.37 6.83 -9.45
C LEU A 197 11.27 8.27 -8.95
N PHE A 198 10.06 8.83 -9.03
CA PHE A 198 9.77 10.20 -8.62
C PHE A 198 8.81 10.23 -7.44
N MET A 199 9.04 11.12 -6.49
CA MET A 199 8.04 11.52 -5.50
C MET A 199 7.21 12.68 -6.05
N VAL A 200 5.92 12.44 -6.30
CA VAL A 200 4.99 13.38 -6.91
C VAL A 200 3.88 13.73 -5.92
N PRO A 201 3.92 14.92 -5.29
CA PRO A 201 2.81 15.43 -4.48
C PRO A 201 1.53 15.57 -5.30
N LYS A 202 0.37 15.40 -4.65
CA LYS A 202 -0.94 15.60 -5.29
C LYS A 202 -1.11 17.01 -5.89
N SER A 203 -0.45 18.00 -5.31
CA SER A 203 -0.48 19.40 -5.74
C SER A 203 0.44 19.73 -6.93
N THR A 204 1.15 18.75 -7.49
CA THR A 204 2.09 19.00 -8.61
C THR A 204 1.33 19.55 -9.83
N PRO A 205 1.76 20.72 -10.40
CA PRO A 205 1.16 21.24 -11.60
C PRO A 205 1.23 20.25 -12.76
N GLY A 206 0.12 20.09 -13.50
CA GLY A 206 0.03 19.13 -14.60
C GLY A 206 -0.27 17.68 -14.16
N PHE A 207 -0.38 17.43 -12.85
CA PHE A 207 -0.84 16.16 -12.30
C PHE A 207 -2.32 16.23 -11.90
N ARG A 208 -3.10 15.21 -12.22
CA ARG A 208 -4.48 15.06 -11.76
C ARG A 208 -4.87 13.60 -11.56
N ILE A 209 -5.85 13.40 -10.71
CA ILE A 209 -6.52 12.11 -10.54
C ILE A 209 -7.50 11.95 -11.70
N GLY A 210 -7.46 10.80 -12.35
CA GLY A 210 -8.39 10.41 -13.39
C GLY A 210 -9.59 9.62 -12.84
N LYS A 211 -9.98 8.56 -13.54
CA LYS A 211 -11.08 7.70 -13.16
C LYS A 211 -10.79 6.98 -11.83
N VAL A 212 -11.77 7.00 -10.92
CA VAL A 212 -11.80 6.14 -9.74
C VAL A 212 -12.52 4.85 -10.09
N PHE A 213 -11.93 3.70 -9.76
CA PHE A 213 -12.46 2.39 -10.16
C PHE A 213 -13.51 1.90 -9.16
N ASN A 214 -14.73 1.66 -9.64
CA ASN A 214 -15.77 0.97 -8.88
C ASN A 214 -15.52 -0.55 -8.96
N LYS A 215 -14.88 -1.10 -7.93
CA LYS A 215 -14.46 -2.49 -7.88
C LYS A 215 -15.54 -3.38 -7.26
N ARG A 216 -15.51 -4.68 -7.56
CA ARG A 216 -16.38 -5.68 -6.96
C ARG A 216 -15.95 -6.07 -5.54
N GLY A 217 -14.65 -6.06 -5.25
CA GLY A 217 -14.08 -6.32 -3.93
C GLY A 217 -13.06 -5.27 -3.55
N TRP A 218 -12.65 -5.25 -2.28
CA TRP A 218 -11.75 -4.23 -1.73
C TRP A 218 -12.22 -2.80 -2.01
N ARG A 219 -13.50 -2.54 -1.88
CA ARG A 219 -14.12 -1.28 -2.31
C ARG A 219 -13.66 -0.10 -1.48
N PHE A 220 -13.43 -0.30 -0.19
CA PHE A 220 -12.82 0.72 0.68
C PHE A 220 -11.42 1.14 0.18
N TYR A 221 -10.59 0.18 -0.25
CA TYR A 221 -9.23 0.45 -0.73
C TYR A 221 -9.26 1.07 -2.12
N GLN A 222 -9.14 2.38 -2.19
CA GLN A 222 -9.34 3.18 -3.39
C GLN A 222 -8.28 2.93 -4.46
N ASN A 223 -8.73 2.68 -5.70
CA ASN A 223 -7.86 2.63 -6.86
C ASN A 223 -8.31 3.65 -7.91
N ALA A 224 -7.37 4.39 -8.49
CA ALA A 224 -7.65 5.39 -9.51
C ALA A 224 -6.58 5.44 -10.60
N GLU A 225 -6.90 6.18 -11.65
CA GLU A 225 -5.93 6.63 -12.64
C GLU A 225 -5.18 7.86 -12.14
N LEU A 226 -3.91 7.96 -12.51
CA LEU A 226 -3.07 9.13 -12.32
C LEU A 226 -2.68 9.66 -13.70
N ILE A 227 -3.01 10.89 -14.00
CA ILE A 227 -2.80 11.52 -15.30
C ILE A 227 -1.74 12.61 -15.19
N PHE A 228 -0.79 12.56 -16.10
CA PHE A 228 0.34 13.49 -16.16
C PHE A 228 0.32 14.22 -17.51
N GLU A 229 0.03 15.51 -17.51
CA GLU A 229 -0.04 16.39 -18.68
C GLU A 229 0.95 17.54 -18.49
N ASN A 230 2.18 17.37 -18.97
CA ASN A 230 3.31 18.26 -18.70
C ASN A 230 3.53 18.47 -17.19
N ALA A 231 3.39 17.41 -16.40
CA ALA A 231 3.54 17.51 -14.95
C ALA A 231 5.00 17.79 -14.58
N ARG A 232 5.23 18.93 -13.91
CA ARG A 232 6.56 19.41 -13.57
C ARG A 232 6.97 18.93 -12.19
N VAL A 233 8.03 18.13 -12.16
CA VAL A 233 8.56 17.50 -10.94
C VAL A 233 10.01 17.93 -10.75
N PRO A 234 10.37 18.57 -9.64
CA PRO A 234 11.75 18.98 -9.37
C PRO A 234 12.73 17.80 -9.35
N GLN A 235 13.96 18.00 -9.81
CA GLN A 235 15.05 17.02 -9.72
C GLN A 235 15.22 16.52 -8.27
N ALA A 236 15.02 17.38 -7.28
CA ALA A 236 15.10 17.05 -5.86
C ALA A 236 14.04 16.03 -5.38
N ASN A 237 13.06 15.70 -6.22
CA ASN A 237 12.03 14.68 -5.94
C ASN A 237 12.37 13.30 -6.54
N VAL A 238 13.51 13.15 -7.20
CA VAL A 238 14.00 11.85 -7.68
C VAL A 238 14.45 11.02 -6.47
N VAL A 239 14.02 9.77 -6.42
CA VAL A 239 14.45 8.82 -5.39
C VAL A 239 15.64 8.02 -5.91
N GLY A 240 16.78 8.14 -5.25
CA GLY A 240 18.03 7.52 -5.71
C GLY A 240 18.59 8.21 -6.97
N ASP A 241 19.22 7.41 -7.85
CA ASP A 241 19.83 7.91 -9.06
C ASP A 241 18.89 7.83 -10.28
N VAL A 242 19.02 8.77 -11.20
CA VAL A 242 18.33 8.76 -12.49
C VAL A 242 18.72 7.52 -13.30
N GLY A 243 17.74 6.88 -13.93
CA GLY A 243 18.00 5.73 -14.80
C GLY A 243 18.28 4.42 -14.08
N THR A 244 18.14 4.38 -12.76
CA THR A 244 18.40 3.14 -12.00
C THR A 244 17.11 2.37 -11.68
N GLY A 245 15.96 2.90 -12.11
CA GLY A 245 14.64 2.33 -11.89
C GLY A 245 14.30 2.23 -10.41
N SER A 246 13.16 1.63 -10.13
CA SER A 246 12.80 1.26 -8.76
C SER A 246 13.70 0.15 -8.18
N VAL A 247 14.60 -0.40 -8.99
CA VAL A 247 15.50 -1.48 -8.59
C VAL A 247 16.48 -1.05 -7.51
N LYS A 248 17.04 0.16 -7.61
CA LYS A 248 17.95 0.69 -6.58
C LYS A 248 17.24 1.50 -5.48
N ALA A 249 16.04 1.98 -5.73
CA ALA A 249 15.22 2.63 -4.71
C ALA A 249 14.54 1.60 -3.78
N GLY A 250 15.33 0.71 -3.18
CA GLY A 250 14.87 -0.25 -2.18
C GLY A 250 14.47 -1.63 -2.72
N ARG A 251 14.67 -1.92 -4.01
CA ARG A 251 14.54 -3.27 -4.59
C ARG A 251 15.89 -3.95 -4.86
N GLY A 252 16.91 -3.16 -4.95
CA GLY A 252 18.26 -3.67 -5.10
C GLY A 252 18.69 -4.19 -3.76
N ASP A 253 18.74 -5.48 -3.67
CA ASP A 253 19.60 -6.11 -2.72
C ASP A 253 19.24 -5.79 -1.26
N THR A 254 18.72 -6.76 -0.56
CA THR A 254 18.71 -6.88 0.90
C THR A 254 17.62 -6.21 1.71
N THR A 255 16.87 -5.23 1.25
CA THR A 255 15.83 -4.60 2.08
C THR A 255 14.45 -5.24 1.98
N GLY A 256 14.33 -6.38 1.29
CA GLY A 256 13.09 -7.16 1.26
C GLY A 256 11.89 -6.44 0.62
N GLY A 257 12.12 -5.48 -0.27
CA GLY A 257 11.03 -4.67 -0.82
C GLY A 257 9.96 -5.46 -1.57
N ASP A 258 10.31 -6.52 -2.27
CA ASP A 258 9.34 -7.44 -2.87
C ASP A 258 8.88 -8.47 -1.83
N LEU A 259 9.78 -8.99 -1.01
CA LEU A 259 9.47 -9.89 0.09
C LEU A 259 8.47 -9.25 1.07
N PHE A 260 8.64 -7.96 1.39
CA PHE A 260 7.68 -7.23 2.24
C PHE A 260 6.28 -7.17 1.61
N GLY A 261 6.18 -6.86 0.31
CA GLY A 261 4.90 -6.83 -0.40
C GLY A 261 4.21 -8.20 -0.44
N ASP A 262 4.97 -9.27 -0.60
CA ASP A 262 4.45 -10.64 -0.61
C ASP A 262 4.03 -11.09 0.79
N LEU A 263 4.83 -10.81 1.81
CA LEU A 263 4.48 -11.05 3.23
C LEU A 263 3.23 -10.28 3.64
N GLU A 264 3.12 -9.03 3.20
CA GLU A 264 1.96 -8.18 3.47
C GLU A 264 0.68 -8.79 2.90
N LEU A 265 0.68 -9.25 1.66
CA LEU A 265 -0.47 -9.90 1.04
C LEU A 265 -0.78 -11.25 1.69
N ALA A 266 0.24 -12.03 2.03
CA ALA A 266 0.07 -13.31 2.72
C ALA A 266 -0.55 -13.11 4.11
N ALA A 267 -0.06 -12.16 4.90
CA ALA A 267 -0.61 -11.84 6.22
C ALA A 267 -2.07 -11.37 6.13
N ASN A 268 -2.39 -10.51 5.15
CA ASN A 268 -3.78 -10.10 4.90
C ASN A 268 -4.67 -11.30 4.58
N ALA A 269 -4.23 -12.21 3.71
CA ALA A 269 -4.98 -13.42 3.36
C ALA A 269 -5.18 -14.35 4.57
N VAL A 270 -4.16 -14.52 5.43
CA VAL A 270 -4.26 -15.30 6.67
C VAL A 270 -5.37 -14.74 7.56
N GLY A 271 -5.40 -13.42 7.76
CA GLY A 271 -6.46 -12.79 8.57
C GLY A 271 -7.87 -13.07 8.04
N VAL A 272 -8.07 -13.02 6.72
CA VAL A 272 -9.36 -13.35 6.08
C VAL A 272 -9.70 -14.84 6.28
N CYS A 273 -8.73 -15.74 6.13
CA CYS A 273 -8.93 -17.17 6.33
C CYS A 273 -9.28 -17.49 7.79
N ASP A 274 -8.58 -16.89 8.75
CA ASP A 274 -8.85 -17.08 10.17
C ASP A 274 -10.27 -16.65 10.53
N ASP A 275 -10.68 -15.46 10.03
CA ASP A 275 -12.04 -14.97 10.27
C ASP A 275 -13.11 -15.88 9.66
N ALA A 276 -12.91 -16.31 8.43
CA ALA A 276 -13.82 -17.25 7.76
C ALA A 276 -13.94 -18.58 8.52
N CYS A 277 -12.82 -19.10 9.01
CA CYS A 277 -12.79 -20.31 9.84
C CYS A 277 -13.58 -20.12 11.15
N GLU A 278 -13.34 -19.04 11.87
CA GLU A 278 -14.07 -18.74 13.12
C GLU A 278 -15.57 -18.58 12.89
N MET A 279 -15.96 -17.88 11.83
CA MET A 279 -17.36 -17.75 11.45
C MET A 279 -18.00 -19.12 11.14
N ALA A 280 -17.32 -19.96 10.37
CA ALA A 280 -17.82 -21.31 10.02
C ALA A 280 -17.98 -22.18 11.28
N VAL A 281 -16.98 -22.20 12.17
CA VAL A 281 -17.03 -22.96 13.43
C VAL A 281 -18.14 -22.42 14.34
N SER A 282 -18.28 -21.10 14.46
CA SER A 282 -19.36 -20.47 15.25
C SER A 282 -20.73 -20.85 14.72
N PHE A 283 -20.92 -20.79 13.40
CA PHE A 283 -22.15 -21.25 12.75
C PHE A 283 -22.43 -22.73 13.03
N ALA A 284 -21.43 -23.60 12.88
CA ALA A 284 -21.57 -25.04 13.09
C ALA A 284 -21.89 -25.41 14.55
N ARG A 285 -21.45 -24.61 15.52
CA ARG A 285 -21.80 -24.77 16.95
C ARG A 285 -23.26 -24.43 17.29
N THR A 286 -23.89 -23.56 16.52
CA THR A 286 -25.22 -23.02 16.83
C THR A 286 -26.33 -23.58 15.95
N HIS A 287 -25.99 -24.12 14.78
CA HIS A 287 -26.96 -24.62 13.81
C HIS A 287 -27.11 -26.13 13.86
N LYS A 288 -28.36 -26.62 13.89
CA LYS A 288 -28.70 -28.02 13.91
C LYS A 288 -29.21 -28.53 12.56
N ARG A 289 -28.81 -29.78 12.21
CA ARG A 289 -29.39 -30.55 11.11
C ARG A 289 -29.55 -31.98 11.58
N GLY A 290 -30.69 -32.62 11.28
CA GLY A 290 -30.98 -34.00 11.73
C GLY A 290 -30.96 -34.15 13.25
N GLY A 291 -31.32 -33.12 14.02
CA GLY A 291 -31.35 -33.15 15.48
C GLY A 291 -30.02 -32.91 16.19
N LYS A 292 -28.90 -32.83 15.47
CA LYS A 292 -27.54 -32.59 16.02
C LYS A 292 -26.99 -31.28 15.53
N TYR A 293 -26.08 -30.64 16.31
CA TYR A 293 -25.32 -29.50 15.83
C TYR A 293 -24.42 -29.92 14.67
N LEU A 294 -24.17 -28.98 13.74
CA LEU A 294 -23.30 -29.26 12.59
C LEU A 294 -21.92 -29.72 13.03
N LEU A 295 -21.35 -29.11 14.08
CA LEU A 295 -20.03 -29.48 14.61
C LEU A 295 -19.99 -30.92 15.19
N GLU A 296 -21.14 -31.54 15.51
CA GLU A 296 -21.24 -32.90 15.97
C GLU A 296 -21.35 -33.95 14.83
N GLN A 297 -21.44 -33.47 13.58
CA GLN A 297 -21.46 -34.31 12.40
C GLN A 297 -20.03 -34.72 12.03
N GLN A 298 -19.84 -36.01 11.73
CA GLN A 298 -18.51 -36.58 11.49
C GLN A 298 -17.79 -35.95 10.27
N LEU A 299 -18.51 -35.35 9.32
CA LEU A 299 -17.97 -34.78 8.09
C LEU A 299 -17.91 -33.24 8.09
N VAL A 300 -18.14 -32.60 9.22
CA VAL A 300 -18.01 -31.16 9.46
C VAL A 300 -16.92 -30.92 10.48
#